data_0aa69c4ba7b0c2671009f8eb73fa558d
#
_entry.id   0aa69c4ba7b0c2671009f8eb73fa558d
#
_cell.length_a   1.000
_cell.length_b   1.000
_cell.length_c   1.000
_cell.angle_alpha   90.00
_cell.angle_beta   90.00
_cell.angle_gamma   90.00
#
_symmetry.space_group_name_H-M   'P 1'
#
loop_
_entity.id
_entity.type
_entity.pdbx_description
1 polymer ?
#
loop_
_entity_poly.entity_id
_entity_poly.type
_entity_poly.pdbx_seq_one_letter_code
_entity_poly.pdbx_strand_id
1 'polypeptide(L)'
;VKNLFAEIVRRWGRLDVLFNNAGRGGPPVPIEDLPVEIWKDIVNVNLTGMFLCAQAAIRIMKDQTPQGGRIINNGSISAHTPRPFSIGYTSTKHAVTGLTKSISLDTRNYRIACSQVDIGNAITPMTERMTKGVPQPDGTTRVEPRMDVNHVAQTITQIVGFPLETNVQFVTIMATTMPFIGRG
;
A
#
# COMPACT_ATOMS: atom_id res chain seq x y z
N VAL A 1 -15.09 7.63 5.25
CA VAL A 1 -14.16 8.48 4.49
C VAL A 1 -14.67 9.92 4.46
N LYS A 2 -15.89 10.23 4.01
CA LYS A 2 -16.40 11.62 3.86
C LYS A 2 -16.20 12.46 5.12
N ASN A 3 -16.63 11.97 6.28
CA ASN A 3 -16.53 12.71 7.55
C ASN A 3 -15.07 12.99 7.95
N LEU A 4 -14.17 12.05 7.70
CA LEU A 4 -12.72 12.24 7.97
C LEU A 4 -12.17 13.42 7.17
N PHE A 5 -12.41 13.45 5.86
CA PHE A 5 -11.86 14.51 5.00
C PHE A 5 -12.55 15.86 5.22
N ALA A 6 -13.85 15.88 5.55
CA ALA A 6 -14.54 17.09 5.98
C ALA A 6 -13.91 17.67 7.27
N GLU A 7 -13.55 16.82 8.22
CA GLU A 7 -12.89 17.24 9.46
C GLU A 7 -11.46 17.77 9.21
N ILE A 8 -10.71 17.17 8.27
CA ILE A 8 -9.39 17.68 7.86
C ILE A 8 -9.51 19.11 7.32
N VAL A 9 -10.45 19.34 6.41
CA VAL A 9 -10.67 20.68 5.83
C VAL A 9 -11.13 21.66 6.91
N ARG A 10 -12.02 21.26 7.80
CA ARG A 10 -12.51 22.10 8.90
C ARG A 10 -11.37 22.53 9.85
N ARG A 11 -10.41 21.64 10.15
CA ARG A 11 -9.32 21.91 11.11
C ARG A 11 -8.15 22.64 10.49
N TRP A 12 -7.75 22.27 9.30
CA TRP A 12 -6.48 22.72 8.70
C TRP A 12 -6.65 23.44 7.37
N GLY A 13 -7.84 23.41 6.76
CA GLY A 13 -8.10 24.04 5.46
C GLY A 13 -7.41 23.38 4.27
N ARG A 14 -6.54 22.40 4.51
CA ARG A 14 -5.73 21.75 3.47
C ARG A 14 -5.31 20.34 3.84
N LEU A 15 -4.83 19.62 2.83
CA LEU A 15 -4.21 18.30 2.98
C LEU A 15 -2.95 18.23 2.12
N ASP A 16 -1.79 18.09 2.74
CA ASP A 16 -0.51 18.05 2.02
C ASP A 16 -0.08 16.63 1.68
N VAL A 17 -0.36 15.66 2.56
CA VAL A 17 0.05 14.26 2.40
C VAL A 17 -1.08 13.32 2.79
N LEU A 18 -1.35 12.35 1.91
CA LEU A 18 -2.16 11.18 2.22
C LEU A 18 -1.28 9.93 2.17
N PHE A 19 -1.13 9.21 3.27
CA PHE A 19 -0.57 7.87 3.28
C PHE A 19 -1.70 6.84 3.41
N ASN A 20 -2.05 6.21 2.31
CA ASN A 20 -3.01 5.11 2.24
C ASN A 20 -2.37 3.82 2.77
N ASN A 21 -2.40 3.65 4.08
CA ASN A 21 -1.72 2.54 4.76
C ASN A 21 -2.66 1.39 5.15
N ALA A 22 -3.95 1.64 5.31
CA ALA A 22 -4.89 0.61 5.74
C ALA A 22 -4.86 -0.61 4.82
N GLY A 23 -4.79 -1.79 5.40
CA GLY A 23 -4.75 -3.03 4.66
C GLY A 23 -4.96 -4.25 5.55
N ARG A 24 -5.44 -5.33 4.96
CA ARG A 24 -5.62 -6.62 5.64
C ARG A 24 -5.24 -7.77 4.72
N GLY A 25 -4.78 -8.87 5.32
CA GLY A 25 -4.67 -10.17 4.66
C GLY A 25 -5.93 -11.00 4.80
N GLY A 26 -5.88 -12.22 4.27
CA GLY A 26 -6.89 -13.26 4.46
C GLY A 26 -6.30 -14.53 5.08
N PRO A 27 -7.12 -15.55 5.30
CA PRO A 27 -6.66 -16.88 5.67
C PRO A 27 -5.82 -17.48 4.52
N PRO A 28 -4.78 -18.26 4.83
CA PRO A 28 -3.98 -18.95 3.83
C PRO A 28 -4.68 -20.27 3.42
N VAL A 29 -5.66 -20.16 2.55
CA VAL A 29 -6.46 -21.29 2.04
C VAL A 29 -6.39 -21.35 0.50
N PRO A 30 -6.62 -22.52 -0.13
CA PRO A 30 -6.82 -22.64 -1.56
C PRO A 30 -7.89 -21.67 -2.08
N ILE A 31 -7.82 -21.30 -3.35
CA ILE A 31 -8.73 -20.31 -3.93
C ILE A 31 -10.20 -20.75 -3.86
N GLU A 32 -10.46 -22.04 -4.08
CA GLU A 32 -11.79 -22.65 -4.04
C GLU A 32 -12.42 -22.62 -2.64
N ASP A 33 -11.60 -22.55 -1.60
CA ASP A 33 -12.02 -22.55 -0.19
C ASP A 33 -12.11 -21.15 0.41
N LEU A 34 -11.73 -20.10 -0.34
CA LEU A 34 -11.79 -18.73 0.18
C LEU A 34 -13.25 -18.23 0.20
N PRO A 35 -13.84 -17.95 1.37
CA PRO A 35 -15.19 -17.41 1.44
C PRO A 35 -15.29 -16.06 0.68
N VAL A 36 -16.35 -15.93 -0.12
CA VAL A 36 -16.60 -14.72 -0.93
C VAL A 36 -16.67 -13.45 -0.06
N GLU A 37 -17.19 -13.55 1.15
CA GLU A 37 -17.28 -12.41 2.06
C GLU A 37 -15.87 -11.95 2.54
N ILE A 38 -14.95 -12.90 2.77
CA ILE A 38 -13.56 -12.57 3.10
C ILE A 38 -12.88 -11.90 1.90
N TRP A 39 -13.11 -12.40 0.69
CA TRP A 39 -12.63 -11.74 -0.54
C TRP A 39 -13.13 -10.29 -0.63
N LYS A 40 -14.44 -10.07 -0.48
CA LYS A 40 -15.06 -8.73 -0.50
C LYS A 40 -14.45 -7.80 0.55
N ASP A 41 -14.25 -8.30 1.76
CA ASP A 41 -13.63 -7.53 2.83
C ASP A 41 -12.21 -7.10 2.50
N ILE A 42 -11.40 -8.00 1.92
CA ILE A 42 -10.03 -7.68 1.50
C ILE A 42 -10.07 -6.60 0.41
N VAL A 43 -10.92 -6.75 -0.60
CA VAL A 43 -11.09 -5.76 -1.68
C VAL A 43 -11.57 -4.42 -1.13
N ASN A 44 -12.55 -4.44 -0.23
CA ASN A 44 -13.10 -3.21 0.36
C ASN A 44 -12.05 -2.43 1.15
N VAL A 45 -11.22 -3.09 1.93
CA VAL A 45 -10.18 -2.42 2.72
C VAL A 45 -9.00 -2.01 1.84
N ASN A 46 -8.42 -2.96 1.09
CA ASN A 46 -7.14 -2.76 0.42
C ASN A 46 -7.24 -1.93 -0.86
N LEU A 47 -8.39 -1.94 -1.54
CA LEU A 47 -8.56 -1.29 -2.84
C LEU A 47 -9.65 -0.22 -2.81
N THR A 48 -10.89 -0.56 -2.47
CA THR A 48 -12.00 0.39 -2.46
C THR A 48 -11.76 1.53 -1.45
N GLY A 49 -11.31 1.19 -0.25
CA GLY A 49 -10.97 2.19 0.79
C GLY A 49 -9.85 3.13 0.35
N MET A 50 -8.80 2.58 -0.27
CA MET A 50 -7.68 3.36 -0.82
C MET A 50 -8.15 4.31 -1.93
N PHE A 51 -8.97 3.82 -2.87
CA PHE A 51 -9.58 4.63 -3.92
C PHE A 51 -10.42 5.78 -3.34
N LEU A 52 -11.30 5.50 -2.39
CA LEU A 52 -12.16 6.52 -1.76
C LEU A 52 -11.36 7.59 -1.03
N CYS A 53 -10.29 7.22 -0.34
CA CYS A 53 -9.38 8.17 0.31
C CYS A 53 -8.61 9.00 -0.71
N ALA A 54 -8.07 8.37 -1.76
CA ALA A 54 -7.40 9.08 -2.85
C ALA A 54 -8.34 10.07 -3.55
N GLN A 55 -9.58 9.66 -3.87
CA GLN A 55 -10.58 10.52 -4.49
C GLN A 55 -10.88 11.76 -3.64
N ALA A 56 -11.05 11.59 -2.32
CA ALA A 56 -11.31 12.70 -1.42
C ALA A 56 -10.09 13.63 -1.29
N ALA A 57 -8.88 13.07 -1.18
CA ALA A 57 -7.64 13.84 -1.12
C ALA A 57 -7.40 14.66 -2.39
N ILE A 58 -7.59 14.05 -3.56
CA ILE A 58 -7.41 14.74 -4.85
C ILE A 58 -8.32 15.96 -4.97
N ARG A 59 -9.59 15.86 -4.54
CA ARG A 59 -10.50 17.02 -4.55
C ARG A 59 -9.95 18.18 -3.73
N ILE A 60 -9.45 17.92 -2.52
CA ILE A 60 -8.85 18.95 -1.67
C ILE A 60 -7.57 19.50 -2.30
N MET A 61 -6.65 18.63 -2.70
CA MET A 61 -5.33 19.00 -3.23
C MET A 61 -5.41 19.80 -4.53
N LYS A 62 -6.46 19.60 -5.33
CA LYS A 62 -6.70 20.37 -6.56
C LYS A 62 -7.15 21.80 -6.28
N ASP A 63 -7.95 22.01 -5.24
CA ASP A 63 -8.63 23.28 -4.97
C ASP A 63 -7.93 24.12 -3.89
N GLN A 64 -7.01 23.54 -3.13
CA GLN A 64 -6.27 24.24 -2.06
C GLN A 64 -5.21 25.22 -2.60
N THR A 65 -4.81 26.19 -1.75
CA THR A 65 -3.73 27.14 -2.06
C THR A 65 -2.63 27.03 -1.00
N PRO A 66 -1.34 26.80 -1.38
CA PRO A 66 -0.89 26.45 -2.74
C PRO A 66 -1.45 25.10 -3.19
N GLN A 67 -1.70 24.97 -4.51
CA GLN A 67 -2.23 23.76 -5.13
C GLN A 67 -1.21 22.61 -5.07
N GLY A 68 -1.71 21.38 -4.92
CA GLY A 68 -0.90 20.17 -4.98
C GLY A 68 -0.83 19.43 -3.66
N GLY A 69 -0.10 18.33 -3.68
CA GLY A 69 0.08 17.45 -2.52
C GLY A 69 0.72 16.13 -2.92
N ARG A 70 0.81 15.21 -1.97
CA ARG A 70 1.42 13.90 -2.20
C ARG A 70 0.52 12.78 -1.69
N ILE A 71 0.28 11.79 -2.55
CA ILE A 71 -0.41 10.55 -2.20
C ILE A 71 0.61 9.42 -2.21
N ILE A 72 0.69 8.66 -1.13
CA ILE A 72 1.55 7.49 -1.02
C ILE A 72 0.66 6.28 -0.75
N ASN A 73 0.68 5.32 -1.65
CA ASN A 73 -0.07 4.08 -1.52
C ASN A 73 0.82 2.97 -0.95
N ASN A 74 0.37 2.33 0.12
CA ASN A 74 1.02 1.17 0.68
C ASN A 74 0.80 -0.05 -0.25
N GLY A 75 1.82 -0.35 -1.04
CA GLY A 75 1.91 -1.53 -1.88
C GLY A 75 2.34 -2.77 -1.09
N SER A 76 3.02 -3.65 -1.77
CA SER A 76 3.65 -4.85 -1.20
C SER A 76 4.53 -5.49 -2.27
N ILE A 77 5.54 -6.24 -1.89
CA ILE A 77 6.22 -7.17 -2.80
C ILE A 77 5.24 -8.16 -3.45
N SER A 78 4.07 -8.40 -2.81
CA SER A 78 2.97 -9.18 -3.41
C SER A 78 2.30 -8.49 -4.59
N ALA A 79 2.63 -7.24 -4.91
CA ALA A 79 2.25 -6.58 -6.15
C ALA A 79 3.09 -7.07 -7.36
N HIS A 80 4.13 -7.84 -7.12
CA HIS A 80 5.04 -8.37 -8.13
C HIS A 80 5.09 -9.89 -8.15
N THR A 81 5.18 -10.51 -6.98
CA THR A 81 5.31 -11.97 -6.85
C THR A 81 4.34 -12.49 -5.79
N PRO A 82 3.42 -13.40 -6.14
CA PRO A 82 2.45 -13.95 -5.20
C PRO A 82 3.12 -14.86 -4.16
N ARG A 83 2.42 -15.07 -3.05
CA ARG A 83 2.69 -16.16 -2.12
C ARG A 83 1.61 -17.22 -2.27
N PRO A 84 1.89 -18.49 -1.96
CA PRO A 84 0.84 -19.51 -1.88
C PRO A 84 -0.32 -19.06 -0.98
N PHE A 85 -1.53 -19.38 -1.38
CA PHE A 85 -2.75 -19.12 -0.61
C PHE A 85 -3.00 -17.64 -0.26
N SER A 86 -2.63 -16.72 -1.14
CA SER A 86 -2.76 -15.28 -0.87
C SER A 86 -3.57 -14.52 -1.93
N ILE A 87 -4.49 -15.20 -2.62
CA ILE A 87 -5.19 -14.68 -3.81
C ILE A 87 -5.81 -13.29 -3.57
N GLY A 88 -6.57 -13.09 -2.50
CA GLY A 88 -7.24 -11.81 -2.23
C GLY A 88 -6.25 -10.68 -1.98
N TYR A 89 -5.22 -10.94 -1.17
CA TYR A 89 -4.18 -9.95 -0.89
C TYR A 89 -3.35 -9.64 -2.14
N THR A 90 -2.87 -10.66 -2.84
CA THR A 90 -2.08 -10.52 -4.07
C THR A 90 -2.83 -9.74 -5.14
N SER A 91 -4.09 -10.10 -5.43
CA SER A 91 -4.92 -9.42 -6.42
C SER A 91 -5.10 -7.94 -6.10
N THR A 92 -5.39 -7.61 -4.83
CA THR A 92 -5.55 -6.22 -4.42
C THR A 92 -4.24 -5.43 -4.50
N LYS A 93 -3.09 -6.01 -4.16
CA LYS A 93 -1.79 -5.33 -4.26
C LYS A 93 -1.33 -5.11 -5.70
N HIS A 94 -1.64 -6.01 -6.64
CA HIS A 94 -1.48 -5.75 -8.08
C HIS A 94 -2.39 -4.62 -8.56
N ALA A 95 -3.65 -4.60 -8.11
CA ALA A 95 -4.59 -3.53 -8.46
C ALA A 95 -4.16 -2.15 -7.94
N VAL A 96 -3.51 -2.08 -6.76
CA VAL A 96 -2.91 -0.84 -6.21
C VAL A 96 -1.87 -0.26 -7.17
N THR A 97 -1.11 -1.10 -7.87
CA THR A 97 -0.13 -0.63 -8.87
C THR A 97 -0.84 0.09 -10.03
N GLY A 98 -1.94 -0.47 -10.54
CA GLY A 98 -2.77 0.19 -11.55
C GLY A 98 -3.36 1.51 -11.06
N LEU A 99 -3.92 1.51 -9.83
CA LEU A 99 -4.47 2.70 -9.19
C LEU A 99 -3.42 3.81 -9.05
N THR A 100 -2.21 3.47 -8.59
CA THR A 100 -1.10 4.44 -8.43
C THR A 100 -0.71 5.06 -9.76
N LYS A 101 -0.58 4.26 -10.82
CA LYS A 101 -0.25 4.75 -12.17
C LYS A 101 -1.33 5.68 -12.72
N SER A 102 -2.61 5.33 -12.56
CA SER A 102 -3.74 6.14 -13.01
C SER A 102 -3.80 7.46 -12.26
N ILE A 103 -3.69 7.46 -10.93
CA ILE A 103 -3.65 8.69 -10.13
C ILE A 103 -2.48 9.58 -10.60
N SER A 104 -1.28 9.03 -10.75
CA SER A 104 -0.11 9.80 -11.19
C SER A 104 -0.32 10.42 -12.58
N LEU A 105 -0.98 9.72 -13.50
CA LEU A 105 -1.31 10.24 -14.83
C LEU A 105 -2.35 11.37 -14.76
N ASP A 106 -3.45 11.14 -14.06
CA ASP A 106 -4.63 12.02 -14.08
C ASP A 106 -4.43 13.30 -13.26
N THR A 107 -3.46 13.31 -12.33
CA THR A 107 -3.30 14.42 -11.37
C THR A 107 -2.03 15.24 -11.55
N ARG A 108 -1.15 14.90 -12.50
CA ARG A 108 0.13 15.59 -12.70
C ARG A 108 -0.01 17.10 -12.96
N ASN A 109 -1.07 17.52 -13.66
CA ASN A 109 -1.34 18.92 -13.98
C ASN A 109 -1.79 19.74 -12.76
N TYR A 110 -2.06 19.08 -11.63
CA TYR A 110 -2.48 19.70 -10.37
C TYR A 110 -1.36 19.67 -9.31
N ARG A 111 -0.13 19.36 -9.72
CA ARG A 111 1.01 19.23 -8.80
C ARG A 111 0.78 18.20 -7.69
N ILE A 112 0.05 17.11 -8.00
CA ILE A 112 -0.16 15.99 -7.08
C ILE A 112 0.76 14.86 -7.49
N ALA A 113 1.74 14.57 -6.62
CA ALA A 113 2.65 13.43 -6.79
C ALA A 113 1.99 12.16 -6.21
N CYS A 114 2.06 11.04 -6.93
CA CYS A 114 1.54 9.76 -6.44
C CYS A 114 2.63 8.70 -6.45
N SER A 115 2.88 8.11 -5.29
CA SER A 115 3.91 7.10 -5.05
C SER A 115 3.30 5.78 -4.61
N GLN A 116 3.99 4.67 -4.86
CA GLN A 116 3.73 3.37 -4.23
C GLN A 116 4.98 2.89 -3.50
N VAL A 117 4.80 2.46 -2.25
CA VAL A 117 5.87 1.84 -1.46
C VAL A 117 5.55 0.36 -1.29
N ASP A 118 6.32 -0.50 -1.96
CA ASP A 118 6.18 -1.95 -1.89
C ASP A 118 6.98 -2.49 -0.70
N ILE A 119 6.26 -2.86 0.35
CA ILE A 119 6.85 -3.29 1.61
C ILE A 119 6.93 -4.82 1.66
N GLY A 120 8.15 -5.33 1.93
CA GLY A 120 8.37 -6.71 2.29
C GLY A 120 8.52 -6.86 3.80
N ASN A 121 8.04 -7.91 4.36
CA ASN A 121 8.21 -8.42 5.75
C ASN A 121 8.65 -7.41 6.83
N ALA A 122 7.87 -6.36 7.10
CA ALA A 122 8.11 -5.48 8.24
C ALA A 122 7.54 -6.11 9.53
N ILE A 123 8.18 -5.86 10.68
CA ILE A 123 7.74 -6.34 11.99
C ILE A 123 6.47 -5.56 12.40
N THR A 124 5.34 -6.21 12.32
CA THR A 124 4.01 -5.67 12.65
C THR A 124 3.11 -6.79 13.18
N PRO A 125 1.98 -6.49 13.82
CA PRO A 125 1.01 -7.52 14.19
C PRO A 125 0.54 -8.38 13.02
N MET A 126 0.41 -7.81 11.83
CA MET A 126 0.03 -8.54 10.60
C MET A 126 1.04 -9.63 10.23
N THR A 127 2.32 -9.41 10.48
CA THR A 127 3.41 -10.31 10.12
C THR A 127 3.87 -11.22 11.28
N GLU A 128 3.23 -11.13 12.44
CA GLU A 128 3.59 -11.96 13.61
C GLU A 128 3.53 -13.45 13.30
N ARG A 129 2.53 -13.89 12.54
CA ARG A 129 2.40 -15.28 12.08
C ARG A 129 3.61 -15.79 11.29
N MET A 130 4.40 -14.90 10.68
CA MET A 130 5.58 -15.27 9.89
C MET A 130 6.72 -15.80 10.75
N THR A 131 6.70 -15.55 12.06
CA THR A 131 7.67 -16.13 13.01
C THR A 131 7.54 -17.64 13.13
N LYS A 132 6.34 -18.16 12.82
CA LYS A 132 6.05 -19.60 12.82
C LYS A 132 6.27 -20.25 11.45
N GLY A 133 6.65 -19.45 10.46
CA GLY A 133 6.85 -19.85 9.08
C GLY A 133 5.69 -19.50 8.15
N VAL A 134 6.00 -19.39 6.89
CA VAL A 134 5.07 -19.12 5.79
C VAL A 134 5.22 -20.19 4.70
N PRO A 135 4.12 -20.57 4.01
CA PRO A 135 4.17 -21.49 2.90
C PRO A 135 5.10 -20.96 1.79
N GLN A 136 5.88 -21.85 1.22
CA GLN A 136 6.78 -21.60 0.10
C GLN A 136 6.23 -22.24 -1.19
N PRO A 137 6.66 -21.79 -2.39
CA PRO A 137 6.24 -22.40 -3.66
C PRO A 137 6.60 -23.88 -3.80
N ASP A 138 7.66 -24.32 -3.13
CA ASP A 138 8.12 -25.73 -3.09
C ASP A 138 7.31 -26.63 -2.14
N GLY A 139 6.22 -26.10 -1.54
CA GLY A 139 5.39 -26.82 -0.58
C GLY A 139 5.95 -26.85 0.85
N THR A 140 7.14 -26.33 1.09
CA THR A 140 7.71 -26.25 2.44
C THR A 140 7.16 -25.05 3.21
N THR A 141 7.40 -25.05 4.53
CA THR A 141 7.14 -23.89 5.39
C THR A 141 8.45 -23.37 5.94
N ARG A 142 8.72 -22.07 5.77
CA ARG A 142 9.97 -21.45 6.23
C ARG A 142 9.71 -20.17 6.98
N VAL A 143 10.50 -19.91 8.04
CA VAL A 143 10.56 -18.59 8.68
C VAL A 143 11.28 -17.63 7.77
N GLU A 144 10.67 -16.49 7.50
CA GLU A 144 11.30 -15.45 6.68
C GLU A 144 11.76 -14.26 7.54
N PRO A 145 12.92 -13.69 7.21
CA PRO A 145 13.41 -12.48 7.86
C PRO A 145 12.43 -11.32 7.77
N ARG A 146 12.41 -10.49 8.81
CA ARG A 146 11.60 -9.28 8.91
C ARG A 146 12.49 -8.09 9.25
N MET A 147 12.17 -6.91 8.75
CA MET A 147 12.88 -5.65 9.06
C MET A 147 12.13 -4.86 10.12
N ASP A 148 12.84 -3.93 10.77
CA ASP A 148 12.21 -2.95 11.67
C ASP A 148 11.25 -2.05 10.88
N VAL A 149 10.02 -1.89 11.39
CA VAL A 149 8.98 -1.05 10.80
C VAL A 149 9.39 0.43 10.73
N ASN A 150 10.30 0.88 11.59
CA ASN A 150 10.82 2.25 11.57
C ASN A 150 11.56 2.57 10.27
N HIS A 151 12.18 1.59 9.60
CA HIS A 151 12.80 1.81 8.30
C HIS A 151 11.75 2.15 7.22
N VAL A 152 10.55 1.57 7.32
CA VAL A 152 9.42 1.95 6.44
C VAL A 152 9.00 3.39 6.72
N ALA A 153 8.84 3.77 7.99
CA ALA A 153 8.47 5.13 8.37
C ALA A 153 9.50 6.15 7.88
N GLN A 154 10.79 5.86 8.01
CA GLN A 154 11.87 6.70 7.49
C GLN A 154 11.77 6.86 5.97
N THR A 155 11.52 5.78 5.23
CA THR A 155 11.34 5.82 3.77
C THR A 155 10.16 6.71 3.38
N ILE A 156 9.02 6.57 4.06
CA ILE A 156 7.85 7.44 3.82
C ILE A 156 8.20 8.91 4.09
N THR A 157 8.89 9.21 5.21
CA THR A 157 9.29 10.56 5.57
C THR A 157 10.23 11.18 4.53
N GLN A 158 11.18 10.40 4.00
CA GLN A 158 12.07 10.85 2.93
C GLN A 158 11.29 11.19 1.65
N ILE A 159 10.35 10.32 1.25
CA ILE A 159 9.48 10.56 0.08
C ILE A 159 8.67 11.85 0.25
N VAL A 160 8.13 12.09 1.45
CA VAL A 160 7.36 13.30 1.78
C VAL A 160 8.24 14.54 1.70
N GLY A 161 9.52 14.46 2.06
CA GLY A 161 10.47 15.57 2.06
C GLY A 161 10.89 16.07 0.68
N PHE A 162 10.63 15.31 -0.40
CA PHE A 162 10.92 15.80 -1.75
C PHE A 162 9.94 16.90 -2.19
N PRO A 163 10.39 17.90 -2.96
CA PRO A 163 9.50 18.88 -3.57
C PRO A 163 8.51 18.21 -4.54
N LEU A 164 7.35 18.84 -4.80
CA LEU A 164 6.25 18.22 -5.57
C LEU A 164 6.57 18.01 -7.05
N GLU A 165 7.58 18.66 -7.61
CA GLU A 165 8.10 18.41 -8.96
C GLU A 165 8.89 17.10 -9.05
N THR A 166 9.27 16.52 -7.91
CA THR A 166 9.97 15.23 -7.84
C THR A 166 9.05 14.17 -7.28
N ASN A 167 8.83 13.10 -8.05
CA ASN A 167 8.02 11.97 -7.63
C ASN A 167 8.85 10.69 -7.55
N VAL A 168 8.97 10.11 -6.36
CA VAL A 168 9.47 8.75 -6.17
C VAL A 168 8.30 7.81 -6.48
N GLN A 169 8.16 7.44 -7.75
CA GLN A 169 6.96 6.76 -8.27
C GLN A 169 6.77 5.37 -7.66
N PHE A 170 7.83 4.56 -7.63
CA PHE A 170 7.82 3.23 -7.04
C PHE A 170 9.10 3.00 -6.23
N VAL A 171 8.95 2.43 -5.05
CA VAL A 171 10.08 2.00 -4.22
C VAL A 171 9.74 0.69 -3.54
N THR A 172 10.70 -0.24 -3.52
CA THR A 172 10.61 -1.49 -2.77
C THR A 172 11.54 -1.42 -1.57
N ILE A 173 11.02 -1.67 -0.38
CA ILE A 173 11.78 -1.78 0.86
C ILE A 173 11.45 -3.11 1.54
N MET A 174 12.48 -3.89 1.88
CA MET A 174 12.30 -5.22 2.43
C MET A 174 13.50 -5.64 3.28
N ALA A 175 13.32 -6.69 4.10
CA ALA A 175 14.46 -7.32 4.79
C ALA A 175 15.43 -7.89 3.76
N THR A 176 16.72 -7.59 3.89
CA THR A 176 17.76 -7.95 2.90
C THR A 176 17.80 -9.44 2.59
N THR A 177 17.61 -10.28 3.59
CA THR A 177 17.73 -11.73 3.48
C THR A 177 16.41 -12.46 3.25
N MET A 178 15.28 -11.73 3.09
CA MET A 178 14.02 -12.38 2.75
C MET A 178 14.02 -12.84 1.29
N PRO A 179 13.41 -14.00 0.98
CA PRO A 179 13.34 -14.47 -0.41
C PRO A 179 12.32 -13.60 -1.19
N PHE A 180 12.81 -12.94 -2.23
CA PHE A 180 11.98 -12.17 -3.19
C PHE A 180 12.52 -12.38 -4.59
N ILE A 181 13.73 -11.87 -4.89
CA ILE A 181 14.43 -12.21 -6.14
C ILE A 181 14.90 -13.67 -6.05
N GLY A 182 14.64 -14.45 -7.10
CA GLY A 182 14.95 -15.88 -7.11
C GLY A 182 13.94 -16.76 -6.36
N ARG A 183 12.82 -16.21 -5.92
CA ARG A 183 11.66 -17.01 -5.49
C ARG A 183 11.03 -17.60 -6.76
N GLY A 184 11.39 -18.83 -7.06
CA GLY A 184 10.90 -19.59 -8.19
C GLY A 184 9.51 -20.12 -8.00
#